data_63c29b241aa45943f5143253874f1b8e
#
_entry.id   63c29b241aa45943f5143253874f1b8e
#
_cell.length_a   1.000
_cell.length_b   1.000
_cell.length_c   1.000
_cell.angle_alpha   90.00
_cell.angle_beta   90.00
_cell.angle_gamma   90.00
#
_symmetry.space_group_name_H-M   'P 1'
#
loop_
_entity.id
_entity.type
_entity.pdbx_description
1 polymer ?
#
loop_
_entity_poly.entity_id
_entity_poly.type
_entity_poly.pdbx_seq_one_letter_code
_entity_poly.pdbx_strand_id
1 'polypeptide(L)'
;MMDLKQVFGDFNQHLLQDETPSRYFETMLRQGLFYKVYPFTMLGELVKTPQSVQHHPEGNVWNHTMMVVDRAAYHREESGNPGIFMWAALLHDLGKPDTTQTRKGKITSYDHDKLGEKLTVKFLTPLTEDKSFIEAVAKLVRWHMQTLFVVKDMPFADVHTMLQQVKLEEVALLSLCDRLGRGKMTVEKETSERENIKQFIQKSQAIANNGIR
;
A
#
# COMPACT_ATOMS: atom_id res chain seq x y z
N MET A 1 15.76 15.55 -21.26
CA MET A 1 14.82 14.45 -20.96
C MET A 1 15.08 14.03 -19.51
N MET A 2 14.06 13.82 -18.69
CA MET A 2 14.25 13.39 -17.30
C MET A 2 14.83 11.98 -17.26
N ASP A 3 15.86 11.76 -16.45
CA ASP A 3 16.40 10.42 -16.22
C ASP A 3 15.53 9.68 -15.20
N LEU A 4 14.75 8.73 -15.67
CA LEU A 4 13.82 7.95 -14.82
C LEU A 4 14.56 7.05 -13.82
N LYS A 5 15.76 6.56 -14.16
CA LYS A 5 16.58 5.76 -13.24
C LYS A 5 17.11 6.62 -12.09
N GLN A 6 17.47 7.88 -12.39
CA GLN A 6 17.86 8.83 -11.35
C GLN A 6 16.70 9.12 -10.40
N VAL A 7 15.48 9.38 -10.94
CA VAL A 7 14.30 9.62 -10.11
C VAL A 7 13.95 8.40 -9.25
N PHE A 8 14.11 7.18 -9.78
CA PHE A 8 13.96 5.96 -8.99
C PHE A 8 14.95 5.91 -7.82
N GLY A 9 16.22 6.24 -8.09
CA GLY A 9 17.26 6.32 -7.06
C GLY A 9 16.90 7.33 -5.97
N ASP A 10 16.44 8.52 -6.36
CA ASP A 10 16.03 9.58 -5.43
C ASP A 10 14.82 9.13 -4.58
N PHE A 11 13.78 8.55 -5.20
CA PHE A 11 12.63 8.01 -4.47
C PHE A 11 13.06 6.93 -3.48
N ASN A 12 13.90 5.99 -3.93
CA ASN A 12 14.40 4.91 -3.10
C ASN A 12 15.20 5.44 -1.91
N GLN A 13 16.06 6.44 -2.13
CA GLN A 13 16.82 7.09 -1.06
C GLN A 13 15.88 7.69 -0.02
N HIS A 14 14.91 8.52 -0.44
CA HIS A 14 13.99 9.19 0.48
C HIS A 14 13.08 8.20 1.22
N LEU A 15 12.59 7.15 0.54
CA LEU A 15 11.81 6.09 1.18
C LEU A 15 12.60 5.34 2.25
N LEU A 16 13.91 5.11 2.03
CA LEU A 16 14.74 4.31 2.93
C LEU A 16 15.43 5.13 4.02
N GLN A 17 15.63 6.42 3.84
CA GLN A 17 16.46 7.20 4.75
C GLN A 17 15.70 8.27 5.53
N ASP A 18 14.62 8.81 4.98
CA ASP A 18 13.88 9.88 5.66
C ASP A 18 13.01 9.32 6.79
N GLU A 19 12.88 10.07 7.86
CA GLU A 19 11.90 9.82 8.93
C GLU A 19 10.48 10.15 8.48
N THR A 20 10.33 11.08 7.55
CA THR A 20 9.06 11.59 7.02
C THR A 20 9.15 11.72 5.49
N PRO A 21 9.17 10.59 4.74
CA PRO A 21 9.32 10.61 3.29
C PRO A 21 8.22 11.39 2.56
N SER A 22 7.02 11.49 3.15
CA SER A 22 5.90 12.25 2.59
C SER A 22 6.29 13.68 2.20
N ARG A 23 7.19 14.34 2.95
CA ARG A 23 7.67 15.70 2.65
C ARG A 23 8.36 15.81 1.30
N TYR A 24 9.12 14.81 0.93
CA TYR A 24 9.76 14.74 -0.38
C TYR A 24 8.71 14.59 -1.49
N PHE A 25 7.79 13.63 -1.35
CA PHE A 25 6.73 13.39 -2.33
C PHE A 25 5.78 14.57 -2.48
N GLU A 26 5.43 15.25 -1.39
CA GLU A 26 4.66 16.50 -1.40
C GLU A 26 5.40 17.60 -2.19
N THR A 27 6.71 17.67 -2.06
CA THR A 27 7.51 18.63 -2.82
C THR A 27 7.50 18.31 -4.31
N MET A 28 7.64 17.04 -4.69
CA MET A 28 7.55 16.59 -6.09
C MET A 28 6.17 16.86 -6.68
N LEU A 29 5.11 16.66 -5.89
CA LEU A 29 3.74 17.00 -6.29
C LEU A 29 3.61 18.50 -6.60
N ARG A 30 4.08 19.38 -5.68
CA ARG A 30 4.03 20.83 -5.87
C ARG A 30 4.86 21.32 -7.06
N GLN A 31 5.97 20.66 -7.36
CA GLN A 31 6.81 20.93 -8.55
C GLN A 31 6.17 20.43 -9.85
N GLY A 32 5.07 19.68 -9.74
CA GLY A 32 4.28 19.22 -10.88
C GLY A 32 4.81 17.98 -11.57
N LEU A 33 5.75 17.23 -10.97
CA LEU A 33 6.26 15.97 -11.51
C LEU A 33 5.13 14.97 -11.78
N PHE A 34 4.20 14.84 -10.82
CA PHE A 34 3.10 13.90 -10.86
C PHE A 34 1.94 14.29 -11.79
N TYR A 35 2.08 15.40 -12.52
CA TYR A 35 1.11 15.81 -13.53
C TYR A 35 1.66 15.78 -14.97
N LYS A 36 2.98 15.58 -15.13
CA LYS A 36 3.63 15.80 -16.44
C LYS A 36 4.40 14.58 -16.94
N VAL A 37 4.85 13.71 -16.06
CA VAL A 37 5.81 12.66 -16.43
C VAL A 37 5.26 11.28 -16.08
N TYR A 38 5.05 10.45 -17.11
CA TYR A 38 4.76 9.04 -16.92
C TYR A 38 6.03 8.30 -16.44
N PRO A 39 5.94 7.37 -15.47
CA PRO A 39 4.73 6.80 -14.85
C PRO A 39 4.20 7.59 -13.63
N PHE A 40 4.86 8.66 -13.22
CA PHE A 40 4.52 9.42 -12.00
C PHE A 40 3.12 10.06 -12.06
N THR A 41 2.57 10.28 -13.27
CA THR A 41 1.18 10.72 -13.43
C THR A 41 0.16 9.79 -12.77
N MET A 42 0.50 8.51 -12.59
CA MET A 42 -0.34 7.56 -11.86
C MET A 42 -0.47 7.93 -10.37
N LEU A 43 0.60 8.47 -9.76
CA LEU A 43 0.52 9.03 -8.39
C LEU A 43 -0.32 10.32 -8.34
N GLY A 44 -0.26 11.13 -9.39
CA GLY A 44 -1.07 12.35 -9.50
C GLY A 44 -2.58 12.08 -9.50
N GLU A 45 -3.03 10.94 -10.03
CA GLU A 45 -4.45 10.54 -10.00
C GLU A 45 -4.96 10.24 -8.57
N LEU A 46 -4.08 9.84 -7.65
CA LEU A 46 -4.45 9.62 -6.24
C LEU A 46 -4.98 10.90 -5.58
N VAL A 47 -4.47 12.07 -5.99
CA VAL A 47 -4.89 13.39 -5.47
C VAL A 47 -6.36 13.67 -5.78
N LYS A 48 -6.83 13.22 -6.95
CA LYS A 48 -8.19 13.44 -7.44
C LYS A 48 -9.17 12.36 -6.96
N THR A 49 -8.68 11.28 -6.37
CA THR A 49 -9.49 10.10 -6.01
C THR A 49 -10.05 10.28 -4.60
N PRO A 50 -11.38 10.45 -4.47
CA PRO A 50 -12.03 10.59 -3.17
C PRO A 50 -12.11 9.26 -2.43
N GLN A 51 -12.17 9.33 -1.10
CA GLN A 51 -12.39 8.18 -0.23
C GLN A 51 -13.60 8.41 0.70
N SER A 52 -14.10 7.32 1.29
CA SER A 52 -15.16 7.40 2.30
C SER A 52 -14.66 8.17 3.53
N VAL A 53 -15.22 9.34 3.82
CA VAL A 53 -14.88 10.17 4.98
C VAL A 53 -15.03 9.43 6.31
N GLN A 54 -15.94 8.44 6.35
CA GLN A 54 -16.15 7.60 7.54
C GLN A 54 -14.89 6.77 7.88
N HIS A 55 -14.18 6.25 6.86
CA HIS A 55 -13.02 5.38 7.03
C HIS A 55 -11.70 6.10 6.76
N HIS A 56 -11.75 7.19 6.01
CA HIS A 56 -10.61 8.00 5.57
C HIS A 56 -10.90 9.49 5.78
N PRO A 57 -10.90 9.97 7.05
CA PRO A 57 -11.17 11.37 7.36
C PRO A 57 -10.09 12.33 6.84
N GLU A 58 -8.96 11.82 6.38
CA GLU A 58 -7.88 12.53 5.68
C GLU A 58 -8.26 12.98 4.26
N GLY A 59 -9.34 12.42 3.68
CA GLY A 59 -9.98 12.90 2.46
C GLY A 59 -9.67 12.07 1.22
N ASN A 60 -8.64 12.40 0.44
CA ASN A 60 -8.31 11.70 -0.80
C ASN A 60 -7.26 10.59 -0.61
N VAL A 61 -7.07 9.76 -1.67
CA VAL A 61 -6.12 8.64 -1.63
C VAL A 61 -4.68 9.11 -1.46
N TRP A 62 -4.30 10.25 -2.04
CA TRP A 62 -2.95 10.79 -1.89
C TRP A 62 -2.61 11.10 -0.43
N ASN A 63 -3.48 11.83 0.28
CA ASN A 63 -3.26 12.16 1.68
C ASN A 63 -3.09 10.89 2.53
N HIS A 64 -3.94 9.90 2.28
CA HIS A 64 -3.84 8.60 2.92
C HIS A 64 -2.49 7.93 2.63
N THR A 65 -2.11 7.85 1.36
CA THR A 65 -0.84 7.22 0.94
C THR A 65 0.36 7.90 1.61
N MET A 66 0.38 9.22 1.72
CA MET A 66 1.45 9.95 2.39
C MET A 66 1.54 9.62 3.89
N MET A 67 0.40 9.51 4.56
CA MET A 67 0.35 9.09 5.96
C MET A 67 0.81 7.63 6.14
N VAL A 68 0.45 6.75 5.22
CA VAL A 68 0.90 5.34 5.21
C VAL A 68 2.41 5.24 4.99
N VAL A 69 2.96 6.01 4.06
CA VAL A 69 4.41 6.04 3.79
C VAL A 69 5.20 6.49 5.04
N ASP A 70 4.73 7.51 5.76
CA ASP A 70 5.38 7.96 7.01
C ASP A 70 5.26 6.91 8.12
N ARG A 71 4.12 6.21 8.22
CA ARG A 71 3.99 5.09 9.16
C ARG A 71 4.90 3.92 8.79
N ALA A 72 5.01 3.62 7.50
CA ALA A 72 5.92 2.60 7.01
C ALA A 72 7.38 2.95 7.29
N ALA A 73 7.77 4.22 7.12
CA ALA A 73 9.12 4.68 7.46
C ALA A 73 9.49 4.45 8.93
N TYR A 74 8.54 4.64 9.85
CA TYR A 74 8.73 4.34 11.26
C TYR A 74 8.95 2.84 11.55
N HIS A 75 8.31 1.97 10.75
CA HIS A 75 8.33 0.52 10.93
C HIS A 75 9.25 -0.22 9.93
N ARG A 76 9.99 0.47 9.06
CA ARG A 76 10.71 -0.15 7.94
C ARG A 76 11.76 -1.17 8.35
N GLU A 77 12.38 -0.99 9.53
CA GLU A 77 13.39 -1.91 10.06
C GLU A 77 12.78 -3.23 10.59
N GLU A 78 11.46 -3.30 10.72
CA GLU A 78 10.74 -4.54 11.07
C GLU A 78 10.51 -5.43 9.83
N SER A 79 10.64 -4.88 8.62
CA SER A 79 10.51 -5.63 7.37
C SER A 79 11.78 -6.41 7.06
N GLY A 80 11.62 -7.62 6.56
CA GLY A 80 12.73 -8.42 6.02
C GLY A 80 13.32 -7.87 4.72
N ASN A 81 12.62 -6.92 4.05
CA ASN A 81 13.13 -6.18 2.90
C ASN A 81 12.54 -4.75 2.90
N PRO A 82 13.18 -3.79 3.58
CA PRO A 82 12.70 -2.42 3.67
C PRO A 82 12.43 -1.74 2.33
N GLY A 83 13.22 -2.06 1.28
CA GLY A 83 13.03 -1.50 -0.06
C GLY A 83 11.67 -1.94 -0.66
N ILE A 84 11.39 -3.24 -0.69
CA ILE A 84 10.12 -3.77 -1.20
C ILE A 84 8.95 -3.23 -0.38
N PHE A 85 9.08 -3.22 0.93
CA PHE A 85 8.06 -2.76 1.86
C PHE A 85 7.67 -1.29 1.66
N MET A 86 8.67 -0.41 1.59
CA MET A 86 8.44 1.03 1.44
C MET A 86 7.85 1.39 0.07
N TRP A 87 8.29 0.71 -1.00
CA TRP A 87 7.70 0.88 -2.32
C TRP A 87 6.26 0.33 -2.36
N ALA A 88 5.98 -0.77 -1.69
CA ALA A 88 4.62 -1.26 -1.56
C ALA A 88 3.72 -0.29 -0.78
N ALA A 89 4.23 0.33 0.28
CA ALA A 89 3.50 1.37 1.01
C ALA A 89 3.16 2.59 0.12
N LEU A 90 4.09 3.01 -0.76
CA LEU A 90 3.83 4.10 -1.71
C LEU A 90 2.79 3.73 -2.77
N LEU A 91 2.75 2.48 -3.20
CA LEU A 91 1.96 2.03 -4.37
C LEU A 91 0.70 1.21 -4.00
N HIS A 92 0.43 0.93 -2.71
CA HIS A 92 -0.62 0.00 -2.28
C HIS A 92 -2.00 0.36 -2.84
N ASP A 93 -2.29 1.62 -2.95
CA ASP A 93 -3.58 2.16 -3.38
C ASP A 93 -3.61 2.65 -4.84
N LEU A 94 -2.59 2.31 -5.63
CA LEU A 94 -2.46 2.75 -7.03
C LEU A 94 -3.62 2.30 -7.93
N GLY A 95 -4.34 1.27 -7.54
CA GLY A 95 -5.54 0.78 -8.24
C GLY A 95 -6.83 1.56 -7.93
N LYS A 96 -6.85 2.41 -6.89
CA LYS A 96 -8.08 3.12 -6.48
C LYS A 96 -8.61 4.11 -7.52
N PRO A 97 -7.80 4.90 -8.24
CA PRO A 97 -8.33 5.82 -9.26
C PRO A 97 -9.28 5.15 -10.25
N ASP A 98 -8.91 3.99 -10.76
CA ASP A 98 -9.67 3.29 -11.81
C ASP A 98 -10.81 2.42 -11.26
N THR A 99 -10.84 2.15 -9.95
CA THR A 99 -11.84 1.27 -9.32
C THR A 99 -12.81 2.01 -8.41
N THR A 100 -12.53 3.26 -8.07
CA THR A 100 -13.40 4.05 -7.18
C THR A 100 -14.70 4.43 -7.86
N GLN A 101 -15.81 4.10 -7.21
CA GLN A 101 -17.15 4.40 -7.67
C GLN A 101 -18.02 4.91 -6.52
N THR A 102 -18.89 5.87 -6.82
CA THR A 102 -19.93 6.30 -5.88
C THR A 102 -21.24 5.61 -6.23
N ARG A 103 -21.71 4.75 -5.32
CA ARG A 103 -22.99 4.04 -5.49
C ARG A 103 -23.87 4.31 -4.28
N LYS A 104 -25.08 4.85 -4.52
CA LYS A 104 -26.04 5.18 -3.45
C LYS A 104 -25.42 6.00 -2.31
N GLY A 105 -24.61 6.98 -2.66
CA GLY A 105 -23.91 7.85 -1.69
C GLY A 105 -22.71 7.23 -0.95
N LYS A 106 -22.34 5.99 -1.28
CA LYS A 106 -21.17 5.30 -0.71
C LYS A 106 -20.05 5.24 -1.73
N ILE A 107 -18.83 5.60 -1.31
CA ILE A 107 -17.62 5.46 -2.10
C ILE A 107 -17.04 4.08 -1.84
N THR A 108 -16.76 3.33 -2.90
CA THR A 108 -16.17 1.99 -2.86
C THR A 108 -15.10 1.85 -3.94
N SER A 109 -14.07 1.03 -3.69
CA SER A 109 -12.96 0.76 -4.62
C SER A 109 -12.70 -0.75 -4.65
N TYR A 110 -13.66 -1.51 -5.17
CA TYR A 110 -13.53 -2.98 -5.24
C TYR A 110 -12.41 -3.39 -6.20
N ASP A 111 -11.69 -4.45 -5.84
CA ASP A 111 -10.58 -5.03 -6.60
C ASP A 111 -9.40 -4.08 -6.90
N HIS A 112 -9.28 -2.96 -6.14
CA HIS A 112 -8.14 -2.05 -6.31
C HIS A 112 -6.79 -2.72 -6.01
N ASP A 113 -6.77 -3.73 -5.15
CA ASP A 113 -5.62 -4.56 -4.84
C ASP A 113 -5.16 -5.40 -6.06
N LYS A 114 -6.11 -6.02 -6.79
CA LYS A 114 -5.83 -6.79 -8.01
C LYS A 114 -5.38 -5.90 -9.17
N LEU A 115 -6.03 -4.74 -9.33
CA LEU A 115 -5.61 -3.78 -10.34
C LEU A 115 -4.29 -3.12 -9.93
N GLY A 116 -4.10 -2.81 -8.65
CA GLY A 116 -2.89 -2.25 -8.07
C GLY A 116 -1.66 -3.09 -8.36
N GLU A 117 -1.74 -4.43 -8.27
CA GLU A 117 -0.67 -5.34 -8.69
C GLU A 117 -0.21 -5.05 -10.12
N LYS A 118 -1.14 -5.00 -11.07
CA LYS A 118 -0.84 -4.76 -12.50
C LYS A 118 -0.28 -3.36 -12.74
N LEU A 119 -0.82 -2.36 -12.05
CA LEU A 119 -0.39 -0.98 -12.17
C LEU A 119 0.98 -0.76 -11.52
N THR A 120 1.31 -1.48 -10.45
CA THR A 120 2.64 -1.46 -9.83
C THR A 120 3.71 -1.97 -10.81
N VAL A 121 3.46 -3.06 -11.52
CA VAL A 121 4.36 -3.53 -12.58
C VAL A 121 4.53 -2.45 -13.67
N LYS A 122 3.43 -1.85 -14.15
CA LYS A 122 3.45 -0.76 -15.13
C LYS A 122 4.24 0.45 -14.64
N PHE A 123 4.10 0.79 -13.35
CA PHE A 123 4.76 1.94 -12.74
C PHE A 123 6.28 1.73 -12.64
N LEU A 124 6.70 0.55 -12.18
CA LEU A 124 8.12 0.28 -11.89
C LEU A 124 8.93 -0.12 -13.13
N THR A 125 8.32 -0.75 -14.14
CA THR A 125 9.04 -1.22 -15.35
C THR A 125 9.89 -0.15 -16.06
N PRO A 126 9.44 1.12 -16.23
CA PRO A 126 10.29 2.14 -16.83
C PRO A 126 11.37 2.69 -15.90
N LEU A 127 11.32 2.38 -14.61
CA LEU A 127 12.19 2.93 -13.57
C LEU A 127 13.38 2.03 -13.24
N THR A 128 13.19 0.71 -13.29
CA THR A 128 14.23 -0.28 -12.94
C THR A 128 14.12 -1.54 -13.81
N GLU A 129 15.26 -2.20 -14.01
CA GLU A 129 15.34 -3.48 -14.72
C GLU A 129 15.25 -4.70 -13.77
N ASP A 130 15.22 -4.47 -12.45
CA ASP A 130 15.10 -5.53 -11.46
C ASP A 130 13.67 -6.10 -11.42
N LYS A 131 13.46 -7.14 -12.23
CA LYS A 131 12.17 -7.84 -12.34
C LYS A 131 11.74 -8.49 -11.03
N SER A 132 12.69 -8.98 -10.25
CA SER A 132 12.41 -9.63 -8.97
C SER A 132 11.88 -8.62 -7.94
N PHE A 133 12.49 -7.43 -7.91
CA PHE A 133 12.01 -6.32 -7.11
C PHE A 133 10.60 -5.87 -7.54
N ILE A 134 10.37 -5.66 -8.85
CA ILE A 134 9.07 -5.26 -9.40
C ILE A 134 7.98 -6.27 -8.99
N GLU A 135 8.24 -7.56 -9.17
CA GLU A 135 7.30 -8.61 -8.84
C GLU A 135 7.00 -8.66 -7.34
N ALA A 136 8.02 -8.59 -6.49
CA ALA A 136 7.87 -8.63 -5.05
C ALA A 136 7.04 -7.45 -4.52
N VAL A 137 7.29 -6.22 -5.01
CA VAL A 137 6.48 -5.05 -4.66
C VAL A 137 5.03 -5.24 -5.12
N ALA A 138 4.82 -5.68 -6.37
CA ALA A 138 3.49 -5.88 -6.93
C ALA A 138 2.70 -6.94 -6.15
N LYS A 139 3.34 -8.04 -5.71
CA LYS A 139 2.70 -9.07 -4.88
C LYS A 139 2.33 -8.54 -3.50
N LEU A 140 3.17 -7.75 -2.87
CA LEU A 140 2.83 -7.16 -1.57
C LEU A 140 1.65 -6.17 -1.70
N VAL A 141 1.61 -5.37 -2.78
CA VAL A 141 0.44 -4.53 -3.12
C VAL A 141 -0.81 -5.39 -3.35
N ARG A 142 -0.71 -6.52 -4.07
CA ARG A 142 -1.84 -7.43 -4.32
C ARG A 142 -2.49 -7.92 -3.04
N TRP A 143 -1.71 -8.20 -2.01
CA TRP A 143 -2.19 -8.88 -0.81
C TRP A 143 -2.47 -7.96 0.37
N HIS A 144 -2.30 -6.62 0.26
CA HIS A 144 -2.46 -5.70 1.39
C HIS A 144 -3.87 -5.71 2.01
N MET A 145 -4.92 -6.08 1.22
CA MET A 145 -6.30 -6.14 1.70
C MET A 145 -6.64 -7.43 2.47
N GLN A 146 -5.76 -8.45 2.47
CA GLN A 146 -6.08 -9.75 3.08
C GLN A 146 -6.36 -9.67 4.58
N THR A 147 -5.73 -8.76 5.29
CA THR A 147 -6.03 -8.53 6.71
C THR A 147 -7.52 -8.24 6.93
N LEU A 148 -8.12 -7.36 6.11
CA LEU A 148 -9.55 -7.06 6.21
C LEU A 148 -10.39 -8.31 5.91
N PHE A 149 -10.07 -9.02 4.84
CA PHE A 149 -10.86 -10.15 4.36
C PHE A 149 -10.82 -11.32 5.36
N VAL A 150 -9.66 -11.62 5.91
CA VAL A 150 -9.47 -12.71 6.89
C VAL A 150 -10.09 -12.36 8.25
N VAL A 151 -9.87 -11.16 8.76
CA VAL A 151 -10.39 -10.76 10.09
C VAL A 151 -11.92 -10.71 10.08
N LYS A 152 -12.52 -10.28 8.96
CA LYS A 152 -13.99 -10.18 8.80
C LYS A 152 -14.64 -11.43 8.21
N ASP A 153 -13.90 -12.52 8.05
CA ASP A 153 -14.37 -13.79 7.47
C ASP A 153 -15.08 -13.57 6.11
N MET A 154 -14.51 -12.69 5.26
CA MET A 154 -15.09 -12.35 3.97
C MET A 154 -14.74 -13.42 2.92
N PRO A 155 -15.62 -13.65 1.91
CA PRO A 155 -15.40 -14.66 0.88
C PRO A 155 -14.24 -14.36 -0.09
N PHE A 156 -13.58 -13.22 0.09
CA PHE A 156 -12.43 -12.78 -0.70
C PHE A 156 -11.09 -13.14 -0.06
N ALA A 157 -11.11 -13.76 1.14
CA ALA A 157 -9.91 -14.23 1.81
C ALA A 157 -9.29 -15.41 1.03
N ASP A 158 -8.01 -15.29 0.69
CA ASP A 158 -7.25 -16.32 -0.01
C ASP A 158 -5.85 -16.45 0.60
N VAL A 159 -5.81 -17.02 1.80
CA VAL A 159 -4.59 -17.17 2.58
C VAL A 159 -3.60 -18.14 1.91
N HIS A 160 -4.09 -19.22 1.31
CA HIS A 160 -3.21 -20.21 0.69
C HIS A 160 -2.41 -19.62 -0.48
N THR A 161 -3.09 -18.92 -1.40
CA THR A 161 -2.40 -18.27 -2.52
C THR A 161 -1.48 -17.14 -2.05
N MET A 162 -1.92 -16.37 -1.05
CA MET A 162 -1.11 -15.30 -0.46
C MET A 162 0.23 -15.83 0.08
N LEU A 163 0.19 -16.90 0.89
CA LEU A 163 1.39 -17.47 1.53
C LEU A 163 2.38 -18.09 0.54
N GLN A 164 1.93 -18.48 -0.66
CA GLN A 164 2.81 -18.94 -1.73
C GLN A 164 3.59 -17.79 -2.40
N GLN A 165 3.15 -16.55 -2.25
CA GLN A 165 3.67 -15.40 -2.99
C GLN A 165 4.36 -14.36 -2.12
N VAL A 166 3.94 -14.23 -0.85
CA VAL A 166 4.47 -13.23 0.09
C VAL A 166 4.56 -13.81 1.50
N LYS A 167 5.45 -13.25 2.31
CA LYS A 167 5.52 -13.59 3.73
C LYS A 167 4.36 -12.98 4.48
N LEU A 168 3.77 -13.73 5.42
CA LEU A 168 2.65 -13.29 6.25
C LEU A 168 2.98 -12.01 7.02
N GLU A 169 4.19 -11.94 7.55
CA GLU A 169 4.69 -10.83 8.35
C GLU A 169 4.75 -9.53 7.56
N GLU A 170 5.14 -9.58 6.29
CA GLU A 170 5.20 -8.41 5.40
C GLU A 170 3.80 -7.85 5.10
N VAL A 171 2.83 -8.75 4.84
CA VAL A 171 1.44 -8.34 4.64
C VAL A 171 0.85 -7.75 5.91
N ALA A 172 1.13 -8.37 7.06
CA ALA A 172 0.68 -7.89 8.37
C ALA A 172 1.24 -6.50 8.68
N LEU A 173 2.54 -6.28 8.41
CA LEU A 173 3.23 -5.03 8.65
C LEU A 173 2.70 -3.91 7.73
N LEU A 174 2.55 -4.18 6.42
CA LEU A 174 1.98 -3.22 5.48
C LEU A 174 0.53 -2.87 5.86
N SER A 175 -0.28 -3.88 6.20
CA SER A 175 -1.66 -3.66 6.65
C SER A 175 -1.73 -2.85 7.94
N LEU A 176 -0.80 -3.05 8.88
CA LEU A 176 -0.71 -2.22 10.08
C LEU A 176 -0.48 -0.76 9.71
N CYS A 177 0.49 -0.48 8.83
CA CYS A 177 0.82 0.88 8.41
C CYS A 177 -0.35 1.54 7.65
N ASP A 178 -1.04 0.81 6.76
CA ASP A 178 -2.26 1.28 6.09
C ASP A 178 -3.33 1.72 7.12
N ARG A 179 -3.56 0.89 8.12
CA ARG A 179 -4.59 1.18 9.13
C ARG A 179 -4.21 2.33 10.05
N LEU A 180 -2.95 2.39 10.48
CA LEU A 180 -2.43 3.47 11.33
C LEU A 180 -2.18 4.77 10.55
N GLY A 181 -2.07 4.70 9.22
CA GLY A 181 -1.96 5.84 8.32
C GLY A 181 -3.28 6.56 8.04
N ARG A 182 -4.33 6.33 8.83
CA ARG A 182 -5.62 7.03 8.71
C ARG A 182 -5.70 8.23 9.62
N GLY A 183 -6.37 9.27 9.14
CA GLY A 183 -6.58 10.48 9.93
C GLY A 183 -7.41 10.23 11.20
N LYS A 184 -7.21 11.08 12.21
CA LYS A 184 -7.93 11.03 13.51
C LYS A 184 -7.75 9.69 14.25
N MET A 185 -6.55 9.12 14.19
CA MET A 185 -6.19 7.93 14.96
C MET A 185 -6.17 8.27 16.46
N THR A 186 -6.89 7.50 17.27
CA THR A 186 -6.85 7.56 18.74
C THR A 186 -6.12 6.33 19.28
N VAL A 187 -5.73 6.36 20.56
CA VAL A 187 -5.05 5.23 21.20
C VAL A 187 -5.92 3.96 21.18
N GLU A 188 -7.24 4.11 21.40
CA GLU A 188 -8.18 2.99 21.37
C GLU A 188 -8.29 2.37 19.97
N LYS A 189 -8.33 3.22 18.91
CA LYS A 189 -8.34 2.75 17.52
C LYS A 189 -7.04 2.06 17.18
N GLU A 190 -5.91 2.64 17.55
CA GLU A 190 -4.60 2.00 17.32
C GLU A 190 -4.53 0.63 18.00
N THR A 191 -4.95 0.53 19.26
CA THR A 191 -5.00 -0.74 20.01
C THR A 191 -5.87 -1.76 19.29
N SER A 192 -7.05 -1.35 18.81
CA SER A 192 -7.96 -2.22 18.06
C SER A 192 -7.36 -2.69 16.75
N GLU A 193 -6.66 -1.81 16.00
CA GLU A 193 -6.05 -2.22 14.73
C GLU A 193 -4.85 -3.15 14.95
N ARG A 194 -4.06 -2.95 16.00
CA ARG A 194 -3.00 -3.89 16.39
C ARG A 194 -3.57 -5.27 16.77
N GLU A 195 -4.71 -5.32 17.43
CA GLU A 195 -5.40 -6.58 17.72
C GLU A 195 -5.93 -7.26 16.46
N ASN A 196 -6.49 -6.49 15.51
CA ASN A 196 -6.88 -7.01 14.19
C ASN A 196 -5.70 -7.65 13.45
N ILE A 197 -4.50 -7.06 13.53
CA ILE A 197 -3.29 -7.64 12.92
C ILE A 197 -2.91 -8.97 13.60
N LYS A 198 -2.98 -9.06 14.92
CA LYS A 198 -2.73 -10.33 15.63
C LYS A 198 -3.73 -11.41 15.21
N GLN A 199 -5.03 -11.06 15.14
CA GLN A 199 -6.07 -11.99 14.68
C GLN A 199 -5.82 -12.44 13.23
N PHE A 200 -5.40 -11.54 12.35
CA PHE A 200 -5.03 -11.88 10.99
C PHE A 200 -3.92 -12.93 10.95
N ILE A 201 -2.85 -12.72 11.71
CA ILE A 201 -1.71 -13.66 11.77
C ILE A 201 -2.19 -15.03 12.31
N GLN A 202 -2.92 -15.06 13.42
CA GLN A 202 -3.43 -16.30 14.04
C GLN A 202 -4.36 -17.08 13.10
N LYS A 203 -5.35 -16.40 12.48
CA LYS A 203 -6.28 -17.03 11.54
C LYS A 203 -5.54 -17.57 10.30
N SER A 204 -4.60 -16.79 9.76
CA SER A 204 -3.83 -17.20 8.58
C SER A 204 -2.96 -18.42 8.86
N GLN A 205 -2.30 -18.47 10.02
CA GLN A 205 -1.52 -19.64 10.44
C GLN A 205 -2.40 -20.89 10.66
N ALA A 206 -3.57 -20.71 11.27
CA ALA A 206 -4.52 -21.81 11.45
C ALA A 206 -5.03 -22.38 10.10
N ILE A 207 -5.33 -21.51 9.13
CA ILE A 207 -5.73 -21.92 7.77
C ILE A 207 -4.59 -22.69 7.08
N ALA A 208 -3.35 -22.17 7.15
CA ALA A 208 -2.18 -22.81 6.56
C ALA A 208 -1.96 -24.23 7.12
N ASN A 209 -2.08 -24.40 8.45
CA ASN A 209 -1.88 -25.68 9.12
C ASN A 209 -2.99 -26.70 8.80
N ASN A 210 -4.22 -26.26 8.56
CA ASN A 210 -5.36 -27.13 8.25
C ASN A 210 -5.38 -27.58 6.78
N GLY A 211 -4.68 -26.92 5.88
CA GLY A 211 -4.57 -27.27 4.46
C GLY A 211 -3.51 -28.36 4.16
N ILE A 212 -2.77 -28.80 5.18
CA ILE A 212 -1.71 -29.84 5.07
C ILE A 212 -2.26 -31.24 5.44
N ARG A 213 -3.55 -31.39 5.68
CA ARG A 213 -4.17 -32.70 6.02
C ARG A 213 -4.88 -33.31 4.82
#